data_94e40c4fa65ee53f7efe14a78a95cd69
#
_entry.id   94e40c4fa65ee53f7efe14a78a95cd69
#
_cell.length_a   1.000
_cell.length_b   1.000
_cell.length_c   1.000
_cell.angle_alpha   90.00
_cell.angle_beta   90.00
_cell.angle_gamma   90.00
#
_symmetry.space_group_name_H-M   'P 1'
#
loop_
_entity.id
_entity.type
_entity.pdbx_description
1 polymer ?
#
loop_
_entity_poly.entity_id
_entity_poly.type
_entity_poly.pdbx_seq_one_letter_code
_entity_poly.pdbx_strand_id
1 'polypeptide(L)'
;MDLFEKALEQSIQSEAPLADRMRPRTLEEFVGQQHILAPGRLLRRAIQADQLSSLIFYGPPGTGKTTLARIIANTTRSHFLSINAVLAGIPAIRECIESAKRFRSEQQRKTILFVDEVHRFNKAQQDALLPHVENGTVVLIGATTENPYFEVIKALVSRSRIFQLRSLDSQDLENILEMAIGDPERGFGTMKIQLDDQAKGHLARVASGDARAALNALELAVQTT
;
A
#
# COMPACT_ATOMS: atom_id res chain seq x y z
N MET A 1 18.21 -1.67 19.81
CA MET A 1 16.77 -1.46 20.00
C MET A 1 16.48 -1.72 21.47
N ASP A 2 16.19 -0.67 22.21
CA ASP A 2 15.97 -0.71 23.66
C ASP A 2 14.60 -1.34 23.94
N LEU A 3 14.46 -2.00 25.10
CA LEU A 3 13.23 -2.66 25.55
C LEU A 3 12.07 -1.64 25.61
N PHE A 4 12.38 -0.40 25.96
CA PHE A 4 11.44 0.71 25.98
C PHE A 4 10.98 1.16 24.59
N GLU A 5 11.87 1.16 23.59
CA GLU A 5 11.49 1.45 22.19
C GLU A 5 10.52 0.41 21.65
N LYS A 6 10.76 -0.88 21.92
CA LYS A 6 9.84 -1.95 21.54
C LYS A 6 8.48 -1.85 22.22
N ALA A 7 8.46 -1.54 23.52
CA ALA A 7 7.20 -1.38 24.26
C ALA A 7 6.41 -0.16 23.76
N LEU A 8 7.09 0.93 23.42
CA LEU A 8 6.48 2.12 22.85
C LEU A 8 5.92 1.84 21.44
N GLU A 9 6.68 1.14 20.59
CA GLU A 9 6.21 0.72 19.26
C GLU A 9 4.99 -0.20 19.33
N GLN A 10 4.97 -1.13 20.29
CA GLN A 10 3.83 -2.01 20.53
C GLN A 10 2.60 -1.23 21.04
N SER A 11 2.79 -0.26 21.94
CA SER A 11 1.69 0.60 22.40
C SER A 11 1.12 1.44 21.27
N ILE A 12 1.97 2.10 20.47
CA ILE A 12 1.54 2.86 19.29
C ILE A 12 0.81 1.98 18.28
N GLN A 13 1.29 0.74 18.06
CA GLN A 13 0.62 -0.20 17.16
C GLN A 13 -0.75 -0.65 17.69
N SER A 14 -0.91 -0.85 18.99
CA SER A 14 -2.19 -1.25 19.58
C SER A 14 -3.23 -0.12 19.57
N GLU A 15 -2.78 1.14 19.64
CA GLU A 15 -3.62 2.34 19.58
C GLU A 15 -3.91 2.82 18.14
N ALA A 16 -3.21 2.25 17.14
CA ALA A 16 -3.44 2.61 15.75
C ALA A 16 -4.86 2.22 15.29
N PRO A 17 -5.49 2.97 14.38
CA PRO A 17 -6.79 2.62 13.82
C PRO A 17 -6.82 1.19 13.27
N LEU A 18 -7.95 0.50 13.41
CA LEU A 18 -8.12 -0.89 12.94
C LEU A 18 -7.69 -1.07 11.48
N ALA A 19 -8.01 -0.11 10.63
CA ALA A 19 -7.61 -0.11 9.21
C ALA A 19 -6.08 -0.13 9.00
N ASP A 20 -5.30 0.43 9.93
CA ASP A 20 -3.84 0.38 9.87
C ASP A 20 -3.30 -0.91 10.49
N ARG A 21 -3.87 -1.37 11.60
CA ARG A 21 -3.50 -2.63 12.25
C ARG A 21 -3.75 -3.84 11.35
N MET A 22 -4.89 -3.85 10.64
CA MET A 22 -5.32 -4.92 9.75
C MET A 22 -4.69 -4.86 8.35
N ARG A 23 -3.70 -3.99 8.11
CA ARG A 23 -3.02 -3.96 6.80
C ARG A 23 -2.40 -5.32 6.49
N PRO A 24 -2.71 -5.93 5.33
CA PRO A 24 -2.04 -7.13 4.87
C PRO A 24 -0.52 -7.00 4.86
N ARG A 25 0.16 -8.02 5.38
CA ARG A 25 1.63 -8.10 5.47
C ARG A 25 2.23 -8.91 4.34
N THR A 26 1.45 -9.82 3.75
CA THR A 26 1.84 -10.72 2.66
C THR A 26 0.84 -10.68 1.50
N LEU A 27 1.22 -11.27 0.37
CA LEU A 27 0.32 -11.41 -0.78
C LEU A 27 -0.85 -12.36 -0.51
N GLU A 28 -0.67 -13.30 0.40
CA GLU A 28 -1.68 -14.28 0.80
C GLU A 28 -2.78 -13.65 1.66
N GLU A 29 -2.43 -12.65 2.47
CA GLU A 29 -3.39 -11.85 3.24
C GLU A 29 -4.13 -10.80 2.39
N PHE A 30 -3.63 -10.53 1.18
CA PHE A 30 -4.15 -9.45 0.35
C PHE A 30 -5.46 -9.87 -0.34
N VAL A 31 -6.57 -9.35 0.13
CA VAL A 31 -7.91 -9.66 -0.40
C VAL A 31 -8.18 -8.89 -1.70
N GLY A 32 -8.84 -9.55 -2.65
CA GLY A 32 -9.23 -8.97 -3.92
C GLY A 32 -8.11 -8.90 -4.97
N GLN A 33 -8.31 -8.08 -5.99
CA GLN A 33 -7.36 -7.80 -7.09
C GLN A 33 -6.87 -9.04 -7.85
N GLN A 34 -7.67 -10.10 -7.94
CA GLN A 34 -7.29 -11.38 -8.56
C GLN A 34 -6.86 -11.23 -10.02
N HIS A 35 -7.37 -10.21 -10.73
CA HIS A 35 -7.02 -9.94 -12.12
C HIS A 35 -5.53 -9.58 -12.32
N ILE A 36 -4.83 -9.12 -11.27
CA ILE A 36 -3.40 -8.77 -11.29
C ILE A 36 -2.54 -9.64 -10.34
N LEU A 37 -3.14 -10.21 -9.29
CA LEU A 37 -2.42 -10.94 -8.23
C LEU A 37 -2.67 -12.44 -8.20
N ALA A 38 -3.62 -12.99 -8.97
CA ALA A 38 -3.82 -14.44 -9.03
C ALA A 38 -2.52 -15.18 -9.46
N PRO A 39 -2.37 -16.46 -9.10
CA PRO A 39 -1.26 -17.28 -9.55
C PRO A 39 -1.06 -17.19 -11.08
N GLY A 40 0.18 -17.03 -11.52
CA GLY A 40 0.53 -16.89 -12.94
C GLY A 40 0.36 -15.48 -13.52
N ARG A 41 -0.26 -14.55 -12.83
CA ARG A 41 -0.36 -13.15 -13.29
C ARG A 41 1.00 -12.46 -13.29
N LEU A 42 1.16 -11.52 -14.22
CA LEU A 42 2.43 -10.85 -14.47
C LEU A 42 3.01 -10.19 -13.22
N LEU A 43 2.19 -9.45 -12.47
CA LEU A 43 2.65 -8.75 -11.27
C LEU A 43 3.11 -9.74 -10.20
N ARG A 44 2.31 -10.79 -9.91
CA ARG A 44 2.68 -11.82 -8.94
C ARG A 44 3.99 -12.52 -9.31
N ARG A 45 4.15 -12.89 -10.59
CA ARG A 45 5.39 -13.51 -11.07
C ARG A 45 6.59 -12.60 -10.93
N ALA A 46 6.45 -11.30 -11.27
CA ALA A 46 7.52 -10.33 -11.14
C ALA A 46 7.96 -10.13 -9.68
N ILE A 47 7.01 -10.12 -8.73
CA ILE A 47 7.28 -10.05 -7.29
C ILE A 47 8.04 -11.29 -6.83
N GLN A 48 7.55 -12.49 -7.16
CA GLN A 48 8.15 -13.76 -6.77
C GLN A 48 9.56 -13.97 -7.34
N ALA A 49 9.82 -13.45 -8.53
CA ALA A 49 11.12 -13.53 -9.18
C ALA A 49 12.10 -12.40 -8.80
N ASP A 50 11.71 -11.46 -7.94
CA ASP A 50 12.45 -10.21 -7.63
C ASP A 50 12.89 -9.45 -8.90
N GLN A 51 12.05 -9.48 -9.94
CA GLN A 51 12.30 -8.82 -11.23
C GLN A 51 11.29 -7.67 -11.45
N LEU A 52 11.35 -6.71 -10.54
CA LEU A 52 10.47 -5.54 -10.60
C LEU A 52 11.08 -4.42 -11.44
N SER A 53 10.33 -3.95 -12.41
CA SER A 53 10.46 -2.63 -13.01
C SER A 53 9.62 -1.62 -12.25
N SER A 54 9.75 -0.34 -12.56
CA SER A 54 8.87 0.69 -11.99
C SER A 54 7.41 0.43 -12.32
N LEU A 55 6.52 0.76 -11.38
CA LEU A 55 5.09 0.48 -11.42
C LEU A 55 4.29 1.76 -11.15
N ILE A 56 3.09 1.83 -11.71
CA ILE A 56 2.09 2.81 -11.30
C ILE A 56 0.80 2.07 -10.99
N PHE A 57 0.35 2.17 -9.75
CA PHE A 57 -0.94 1.70 -9.30
C PHE A 57 -1.97 2.81 -9.37
N TYR A 58 -3.07 2.59 -10.07
CA TYR A 58 -4.16 3.56 -10.09
C TYR A 58 -5.50 2.88 -9.80
N GLY A 59 -6.42 3.63 -9.23
CA GLY A 59 -7.75 3.14 -8.87
C GLY A 59 -8.31 3.82 -7.63
N PRO A 60 -9.55 3.50 -7.23
CA PRO A 60 -10.26 4.13 -6.14
C PRO A 60 -9.49 4.09 -4.81
N PRO A 61 -9.81 4.96 -3.84
CA PRO A 61 -9.25 4.88 -2.49
C PRO A 61 -9.60 3.54 -1.83
N GLY A 62 -8.86 3.15 -0.79
CA GLY A 62 -9.13 1.93 -0.01
C GLY A 62 -8.91 0.59 -0.72
N THR A 63 -8.44 0.58 -1.97
CA THR A 63 -8.23 -0.65 -2.77
C THR A 63 -6.88 -1.33 -2.52
N GLY A 64 -6.04 -0.78 -1.63
CA GLY A 64 -4.80 -1.40 -1.19
C GLY A 64 -3.53 -0.97 -1.93
N LYS A 65 -3.51 0.15 -2.69
CA LYS A 65 -2.33 0.62 -3.45
C LYS A 65 -1.06 0.72 -2.59
N THR A 66 -1.13 1.45 -1.48
CA THR A 66 -0.01 1.63 -0.54
C THR A 66 0.38 0.32 0.15
N THR A 67 -0.61 -0.49 0.52
CA THR A 67 -0.41 -1.81 1.13
C THR A 67 0.33 -2.74 0.19
N LEU A 68 -0.10 -2.83 -1.07
CA LEU A 68 0.55 -3.66 -2.08
C LEU A 68 2.00 -3.24 -2.32
N ALA A 69 2.29 -1.93 -2.35
CA ALA A 69 3.66 -1.44 -2.49
C ALA A 69 4.55 -1.88 -1.32
N ARG A 70 4.03 -1.86 -0.07
CA ARG A 70 4.76 -2.34 1.12
C ARG A 70 4.99 -3.86 1.08
N ILE A 71 3.98 -4.64 0.70
CA ILE A 71 4.10 -6.10 0.54
C ILE A 71 5.19 -6.42 -0.50
N ILE A 72 5.20 -5.72 -1.63
CA ILE A 72 6.23 -5.87 -2.66
C ILE A 72 7.62 -5.60 -2.08
N ALA A 73 7.79 -4.51 -1.36
CA ALA A 73 9.09 -4.16 -0.78
C ALA A 73 9.57 -5.22 0.23
N ASN A 74 8.68 -5.71 1.07
CA ASN A 74 8.97 -6.75 2.04
C ASN A 74 9.34 -8.08 1.35
N THR A 75 8.56 -8.50 0.35
CA THR A 75 8.79 -9.74 -0.39
C THR A 75 10.11 -9.74 -1.13
N THR A 76 10.49 -8.60 -1.73
CA THR A 76 11.75 -8.42 -2.47
C THR A 76 12.91 -7.97 -1.58
N ARG A 77 12.70 -7.87 -0.27
CA ARG A 77 13.68 -7.37 0.70
C ARG A 77 14.31 -6.03 0.30
N SER A 78 13.55 -5.22 -0.42
CA SER A 78 13.97 -3.90 -0.85
C SER A 78 13.85 -2.88 0.28
N HIS A 79 14.71 -1.88 0.27
CA HIS A 79 14.52 -0.71 1.12
C HIS A 79 13.29 0.07 0.66
N PHE A 80 12.39 0.42 1.60
CA PHE A 80 11.16 1.12 1.28
C PHE A 80 11.21 2.56 1.75
N LEU A 81 11.21 3.49 0.80
CA LEU A 81 11.05 4.91 1.05
C LEU A 81 9.67 5.35 0.56
N SER A 82 8.99 6.17 1.35
CA SER A 82 7.65 6.65 1.02
C SER A 82 7.61 8.17 1.11
N ILE A 83 7.10 8.80 0.07
CA ILE A 83 6.79 10.23 0.03
C ILE A 83 5.36 10.46 -0.41
N ASN A 84 4.72 11.47 0.18
CA ASN A 84 3.41 11.92 -0.24
C ASN A 84 3.58 13.13 -1.15
N ALA A 85 3.10 13.04 -2.38
CA ALA A 85 3.28 14.11 -3.37
C ALA A 85 2.56 15.41 -3.03
N VAL A 86 1.55 15.38 -2.17
CA VAL A 86 0.85 16.59 -1.70
C VAL A 86 1.76 17.44 -0.80
N LEU A 87 2.63 16.80 -0.01
CA LEU A 87 3.46 17.46 1.00
C LEU A 87 4.92 17.62 0.57
N ALA A 88 5.39 16.79 -0.36
CA ALA A 88 6.80 16.69 -0.72
C ALA A 88 7.19 17.68 -1.82
N GLY A 89 8.29 18.41 -1.59
CA GLY A 89 8.97 19.22 -2.60
C GLY A 89 10.16 18.51 -3.24
N ILE A 90 10.84 19.17 -4.19
CA ILE A 90 12.08 18.68 -4.81
C ILE A 90 13.17 18.33 -3.78
N PRO A 91 13.35 19.08 -2.67
CA PRO A 91 14.33 18.71 -1.63
C PRO A 91 14.07 17.32 -1.03
N ALA A 92 12.81 16.99 -0.73
CA ALA A 92 12.44 15.67 -0.18
C ALA A 92 12.71 14.54 -1.19
N ILE A 93 12.47 14.77 -2.48
CA ILE A 93 12.82 13.83 -3.55
C ILE A 93 14.33 13.58 -3.56
N ARG A 94 15.15 14.63 -3.49
CA ARG A 94 16.61 14.53 -3.48
C ARG A 94 17.11 13.76 -2.26
N GLU A 95 16.56 14.02 -1.09
CA GLU A 95 16.88 13.29 0.15
C GLU A 95 16.60 11.80 0.03
N CYS A 96 15.45 11.41 -0.51
CA CYS A 96 15.12 10.02 -0.80
C CYS A 96 16.11 9.38 -1.77
N ILE A 97 16.52 10.09 -2.83
CA ILE A 97 17.50 9.59 -3.80
C ILE A 97 18.89 9.39 -3.16
N GLU A 98 19.35 10.34 -2.36
CA GLU A 98 20.62 10.21 -1.66
C GLU A 98 20.58 9.07 -0.61
N SER A 99 19.46 8.89 0.08
CA SER A 99 19.25 7.75 0.96
C SER A 99 19.30 6.43 0.17
N ALA A 100 18.65 6.35 -0.99
CA ALA A 100 18.67 5.17 -1.83
C ALA A 100 20.09 4.80 -2.31
N LYS A 101 20.89 5.80 -2.71
CA LYS A 101 22.29 5.61 -3.11
C LYS A 101 23.13 5.07 -1.96
N ARG A 102 23.02 5.66 -0.76
CA ARG A 102 23.72 5.18 0.45
C ARG A 102 23.33 3.75 0.78
N PHE A 103 22.04 3.46 0.81
CA PHE A 103 21.56 2.13 1.13
C PHE A 103 22.04 1.06 0.15
N ARG A 104 22.09 1.42 -1.15
CA ARG A 104 22.63 0.55 -2.19
C ARG A 104 24.12 0.28 -2.03
N SER A 105 24.92 1.32 -1.65
CA SER A 105 26.36 1.16 -1.44
C SER A 105 26.69 0.33 -0.18
N GLU A 106 25.90 0.48 0.88
CA GLU A 106 26.16 -0.16 2.17
C GLU A 106 25.61 -1.60 2.23
N GLN A 107 24.42 -1.82 1.69
CA GLN A 107 23.69 -3.09 1.84
C GLN A 107 23.46 -3.85 0.55
N GLN A 108 23.86 -3.30 -0.59
CA GLN A 108 23.69 -3.87 -1.93
C GLN A 108 22.21 -4.23 -2.25
N ARG A 109 21.25 -3.52 -1.64
CA ARG A 109 19.83 -3.73 -1.85
C ARG A 109 19.24 -2.67 -2.76
N LYS A 110 18.19 -3.08 -3.49
CA LYS A 110 17.37 -2.15 -4.26
C LYS A 110 16.54 -1.28 -3.33
N THR A 111 16.24 -0.07 -3.75
CA THR A 111 15.30 0.82 -3.05
C THR A 111 14.03 0.96 -3.88
N ILE A 112 12.89 0.72 -3.26
CA ILE A 112 11.58 1.09 -3.78
C ILE A 112 11.24 2.47 -3.24
N LEU A 113 11.06 3.43 -4.14
CA LEU A 113 10.52 4.74 -3.83
C LEU A 113 9.03 4.74 -4.13
N PHE A 114 8.22 4.70 -3.08
CA PHE A 114 6.78 4.82 -3.17
C PHE A 114 6.38 6.29 -3.15
N VAL A 115 5.66 6.72 -4.18
CA VAL A 115 5.11 8.08 -4.30
C VAL A 115 3.60 8.00 -4.23
N ASP A 116 3.03 8.38 -3.09
CA ASP A 116 1.59 8.46 -2.93
C ASP A 116 1.04 9.71 -3.61
N GLU A 117 -0.11 9.58 -4.26
CA GLU A 117 -0.77 10.62 -5.04
C GLU A 117 0.15 11.28 -6.08
N VAL A 118 0.89 10.44 -6.85
CA VAL A 118 1.93 10.88 -7.80
C VAL A 118 1.44 11.94 -8.80
N HIS A 119 0.14 11.99 -9.09
CA HIS A 119 -0.49 13.00 -9.94
C HIS A 119 -0.43 14.42 -9.35
N ARG A 120 -0.18 14.55 -8.04
CA ARG A 120 -0.01 15.84 -7.36
C ARG A 120 1.37 16.45 -7.57
N PHE A 121 2.34 15.66 -8.02
CA PHE A 121 3.63 16.22 -8.41
C PHE A 121 3.49 17.05 -9.69
N ASN A 122 4.04 18.25 -9.68
CA ASN A 122 4.17 19.04 -10.89
C ASN A 122 5.22 18.42 -11.83
N LYS A 123 5.28 18.93 -13.08
CA LYS A 123 6.19 18.41 -14.09
C LYS A 123 7.66 18.42 -13.62
N ALA A 124 8.14 19.48 -12.98
CA ALA A 124 9.52 19.56 -12.52
C ALA A 124 9.86 18.52 -11.43
N GLN A 125 8.91 18.19 -10.55
CA GLN A 125 9.06 17.14 -9.55
C GLN A 125 9.07 15.75 -10.20
N GLN A 126 8.21 15.51 -11.18
CA GLN A 126 8.19 14.26 -11.93
C GLN A 126 9.48 14.11 -12.79
N ASP A 127 9.93 15.17 -13.44
CA ASP A 127 11.18 15.18 -14.20
C ASP A 127 12.41 14.92 -13.30
N ALA A 128 12.39 15.36 -12.04
CA ALA A 128 13.46 15.10 -11.09
C ALA A 128 13.61 13.61 -10.72
N LEU A 129 12.56 12.80 -10.87
CA LEU A 129 12.62 11.35 -10.65
C LEU A 129 13.21 10.58 -11.83
N LEU A 130 13.06 11.10 -13.06
CA LEU A 130 13.38 10.39 -14.29
C LEU A 130 14.79 9.80 -14.34
N PRO A 131 15.87 10.56 -14.09
CA PRO A 131 17.24 10.02 -14.20
C PRO A 131 17.47 8.84 -13.25
N HIS A 132 16.80 8.86 -12.08
CA HIS A 132 16.95 7.85 -11.02
C HIS A 132 16.13 6.59 -11.26
N VAL A 133 15.04 6.72 -12.00
CA VAL A 133 14.23 5.60 -12.52
C VAL A 133 14.97 4.95 -13.70
N GLU A 134 15.52 5.76 -14.61
CA GLU A 134 16.25 5.28 -15.79
C GLU A 134 17.52 4.50 -15.46
N ASN A 135 18.32 5.01 -14.53
CA ASN A 135 19.58 4.36 -14.14
C ASN A 135 19.41 3.29 -13.04
N GLY A 136 18.16 3.04 -12.61
CA GLY A 136 17.84 2.03 -11.62
C GLY A 136 18.33 2.35 -10.19
N THR A 137 18.61 3.63 -9.86
CA THR A 137 18.90 4.05 -8.48
C THR A 137 17.71 3.71 -7.58
N VAL A 138 16.49 3.91 -8.07
CA VAL A 138 15.25 3.52 -7.42
C VAL A 138 14.33 2.76 -8.36
N VAL A 139 13.54 1.85 -7.82
CA VAL A 139 12.34 1.31 -8.46
C VAL A 139 11.18 2.17 -8.01
N LEU A 140 10.59 2.93 -8.92
CA LEU A 140 9.44 3.77 -8.61
C LEU A 140 8.17 2.92 -8.49
N ILE A 141 7.41 3.11 -7.42
CA ILE A 141 6.02 2.67 -7.35
C ILE A 141 5.15 3.92 -7.10
N GLY A 142 4.53 4.42 -8.15
CA GLY A 142 3.56 5.51 -8.05
C GLY A 142 2.18 4.99 -7.66
N ALA A 143 1.46 5.70 -6.80
CA ALA A 143 0.05 5.47 -6.51
C ALA A 143 -0.77 6.70 -6.86
N THR A 144 -1.94 6.51 -7.44
CA THR A 144 -2.85 7.60 -7.82
C THR A 144 -4.29 7.13 -7.85
N THR A 145 -5.22 8.04 -7.60
CA THR A 145 -6.65 7.83 -7.86
C THR A 145 -7.04 8.20 -9.27
N GLU A 146 -6.21 8.99 -9.96
CA GLU A 146 -6.45 9.51 -11.30
C GLU A 146 -5.86 8.60 -12.39
N ASN A 147 -6.30 8.78 -13.63
CA ASN A 147 -5.75 8.02 -14.75
C ASN A 147 -4.32 8.49 -15.07
N PRO A 148 -3.29 7.65 -14.88
CA PRO A 148 -1.89 8.05 -15.02
C PRO A 148 -1.49 8.45 -16.44
N TYR A 149 -2.23 8.06 -17.46
CA TYR A 149 -1.96 8.47 -18.83
C TYR A 149 -2.19 9.96 -19.09
N PHE A 150 -2.98 10.63 -18.25
CA PHE A 150 -3.25 12.06 -18.35
C PHE A 150 -2.45 12.89 -17.35
N GLU A 151 -2.21 12.35 -16.17
CA GLU A 151 -1.67 13.09 -15.03
C GLU A 151 -0.17 12.86 -14.78
N VAL A 152 0.37 11.75 -15.28
CA VAL A 152 1.80 11.45 -15.15
C VAL A 152 2.51 11.72 -16.47
N ILE A 153 3.72 12.30 -16.41
CA ILE A 153 4.47 12.61 -17.61
C ILE A 153 4.75 11.36 -18.44
N LYS A 154 4.66 11.48 -19.76
CA LYS A 154 4.82 10.36 -20.69
C LYS A 154 6.12 9.59 -20.49
N ALA A 155 7.19 10.27 -20.09
CA ALA A 155 8.49 9.68 -19.86
C ALA A 155 8.49 8.72 -18.66
N LEU A 156 7.77 8.98 -17.56
CA LEU A 156 7.59 8.05 -16.45
C LEU A 156 6.63 6.91 -16.81
N VAL A 157 5.53 7.23 -17.50
CA VAL A 157 4.56 6.24 -17.98
C VAL A 157 5.23 5.19 -18.85
N SER A 158 6.08 5.61 -19.83
CA SER A 158 6.76 4.69 -20.73
C SER A 158 7.78 3.76 -20.07
N ARG A 159 8.25 4.11 -18.87
CA ARG A 159 9.22 3.35 -18.07
C ARG A 159 8.57 2.56 -16.93
N SER A 160 7.26 2.66 -16.78
CA SER A 160 6.51 2.03 -15.71
C SER A 160 5.47 1.07 -16.27
N ARG A 161 5.21 -0.02 -15.55
CA ARG A 161 4.04 -0.87 -15.80
C ARG A 161 2.86 -0.34 -15.02
N ILE A 162 1.74 -0.16 -15.70
CA ILE A 162 0.54 0.39 -15.09
C ILE A 162 -0.40 -0.75 -14.72
N PHE A 163 -0.85 -0.76 -13.46
CA PHE A 163 -1.83 -1.71 -12.96
C PHE A 163 -3.03 -0.98 -12.36
N GLN A 164 -4.20 -1.33 -12.84
CA GLN A 164 -5.45 -0.83 -12.28
C GLN A 164 -5.86 -1.69 -11.09
N LEU A 165 -6.04 -1.06 -9.93
CA LEU A 165 -6.74 -1.66 -8.81
C LEU A 165 -8.23 -1.29 -8.91
N ARG A 166 -9.08 -2.29 -8.75
CA ARG A 166 -10.54 -2.14 -8.83
C ARG A 166 -11.11 -1.99 -7.42
N SER A 167 -12.28 -1.37 -7.32
CA SER A 167 -13.06 -1.41 -6.07
C SER A 167 -13.22 -2.85 -5.61
N LEU A 168 -13.15 -3.06 -4.32
CA LEU A 168 -13.43 -4.38 -3.73
C LEU A 168 -14.92 -4.68 -3.87
N ASP A 169 -15.24 -5.93 -4.11
CA ASP A 169 -16.65 -6.35 -4.11
C ASP A 169 -17.16 -6.59 -2.66
N SER A 170 -18.45 -6.84 -2.53
CA SER A 170 -19.06 -7.04 -1.21
C SER A 170 -18.46 -8.25 -0.48
N GLN A 171 -18.16 -9.33 -1.20
CA GLN A 171 -17.56 -10.53 -0.63
C GLN A 171 -16.12 -10.27 -0.15
N ASP A 172 -15.34 -9.51 -0.92
CA ASP A 172 -14.00 -9.08 -0.53
C ASP A 172 -14.04 -8.29 0.80
N LEU A 173 -14.99 -7.35 0.91
CA LEU A 173 -15.16 -6.53 2.11
C LEU A 173 -15.66 -7.36 3.32
N GLU A 174 -16.61 -8.27 3.11
CA GLU A 174 -17.07 -9.18 4.15
C GLU A 174 -15.93 -10.06 4.68
N ASN A 175 -15.08 -10.58 3.79
CA ASN A 175 -13.90 -11.35 4.17
C ASN A 175 -12.92 -10.51 5.02
N ILE A 176 -12.69 -9.24 4.64
CA ILE A 176 -11.83 -8.32 5.41
C ILE A 176 -12.42 -8.06 6.81
N LEU A 177 -13.73 -7.87 6.92
CA LEU A 177 -14.42 -7.68 8.21
C LEU A 177 -14.31 -8.94 9.08
N GLU A 178 -14.49 -10.13 8.52
CA GLU A 178 -14.34 -11.40 9.23
C GLU A 178 -12.90 -11.61 9.72
N MET A 179 -11.90 -11.32 8.87
CA MET A 179 -10.50 -11.37 9.27
C MET A 179 -10.23 -10.42 10.45
N ALA A 180 -10.80 -9.22 10.44
CA ALA A 180 -10.61 -8.25 11.52
C ALA A 180 -11.26 -8.68 12.84
N ILE A 181 -12.39 -9.36 12.78
CA ILE A 181 -13.07 -9.92 13.99
C ILE A 181 -12.30 -11.12 14.51
N GLY A 182 -11.77 -11.96 13.63
CA GLY A 182 -11.09 -13.20 14.02
C GLY A 182 -9.63 -13.07 14.42
N ASP A 183 -8.95 -11.96 14.05
CA ASP A 183 -7.52 -11.78 14.31
C ASP A 183 -7.27 -11.36 15.78
N PRO A 184 -6.63 -12.20 16.62
CA PRO A 184 -6.41 -11.90 18.03
C PRO A 184 -5.26 -10.91 18.27
N GLU A 185 -4.39 -10.70 17.29
CA GLU A 185 -3.22 -9.82 17.42
C GLU A 185 -3.53 -8.39 16.95
N ARG A 186 -4.17 -8.27 15.80
CA ARG A 186 -4.37 -6.99 15.10
C ARG A 186 -5.81 -6.50 15.12
N GLY A 187 -6.74 -7.42 15.27
CA GLY A 187 -8.18 -7.17 15.22
C GLY A 187 -8.85 -7.27 16.58
N PHE A 188 -10.02 -7.87 16.57
CA PHE A 188 -10.88 -8.02 17.73
C PHE A 188 -11.02 -9.46 18.23
N GLY A 189 -10.16 -10.39 17.78
CA GLY A 189 -10.29 -11.83 18.09
C GLY A 189 -10.21 -12.20 19.58
N THR A 190 -9.78 -11.29 20.45
CA THR A 190 -9.82 -11.47 21.91
C THR A 190 -11.15 -11.03 22.53
N MET A 191 -12.00 -10.35 21.79
CA MET A 191 -13.30 -9.86 22.23
C MET A 191 -14.42 -10.81 21.80
N LYS A 192 -15.50 -10.89 22.59
CA LYS A 192 -16.70 -11.64 22.20
C LYS A 192 -17.61 -10.78 21.35
N ILE A 193 -17.27 -10.62 20.07
CA ILE A 193 -18.06 -9.86 19.12
C ILE A 193 -18.91 -10.81 18.30
N GLN A 194 -20.19 -10.52 18.17
CA GLN A 194 -21.12 -11.18 17.26
C GLN A 194 -21.53 -10.17 16.17
N LEU A 195 -21.05 -10.40 14.97
CA LEU A 195 -21.47 -9.64 13.78
C LEU A 195 -22.39 -10.54 12.96
N ASP A 196 -23.68 -10.23 12.95
CA ASP A 196 -24.63 -10.96 12.11
C ASP A 196 -24.45 -10.65 10.64
N ASP A 197 -24.94 -11.53 9.77
CA ASP A 197 -24.77 -11.40 8.32
C ASP A 197 -25.43 -10.14 7.76
N GLN A 198 -26.51 -9.65 8.38
CA GLN A 198 -27.19 -8.44 7.95
C GLN A 198 -26.34 -7.20 8.24
N ALA A 199 -25.75 -7.10 9.43
CA ALA A 199 -24.86 -6.02 9.81
C ALA A 199 -23.56 -6.05 8.98
N LYS A 200 -22.96 -7.24 8.79
CA LYS A 200 -21.78 -7.44 7.94
C LYS A 200 -22.04 -6.97 6.51
N GLY A 201 -23.12 -7.43 5.88
CA GLY A 201 -23.50 -7.00 4.54
C GLY A 201 -23.87 -5.51 4.45
N HIS A 202 -24.38 -4.90 5.55
CA HIS A 202 -24.62 -3.45 5.60
C HIS A 202 -23.30 -2.67 5.59
N LEU A 203 -22.33 -3.04 6.45
CA LEU A 203 -21.02 -2.41 6.49
C LEU A 203 -20.30 -2.51 5.14
N ALA A 204 -20.33 -3.68 4.49
CA ALA A 204 -19.73 -3.89 3.18
C ALA A 204 -20.37 -3.00 2.09
N ARG A 205 -21.71 -2.87 2.07
CA ARG A 205 -22.42 -2.01 1.11
C ARG A 205 -22.08 -0.53 1.31
N VAL A 206 -22.10 -0.05 2.56
CA VAL A 206 -21.84 1.37 2.87
C VAL A 206 -20.40 1.75 2.53
N ALA A 207 -19.45 0.85 2.71
CA ALA A 207 -18.05 1.05 2.38
C ALA A 207 -17.77 1.19 0.87
N SER A 208 -18.70 0.75 0.00
CA SER A 208 -18.63 1.00 -1.45
C SER A 208 -17.29 0.63 -2.11
N GLY A 209 -16.69 -0.48 -1.68
CA GLY A 209 -15.42 -0.99 -2.24
C GLY A 209 -14.16 -0.45 -1.59
N ASP A 210 -14.27 0.33 -0.51
CA ASP A 210 -13.15 0.88 0.27
C ASP A 210 -12.96 0.08 1.56
N ALA A 211 -11.86 -0.72 1.65
CA ALA A 211 -11.53 -1.51 2.82
C ALA A 211 -11.27 -0.66 4.07
N ARG A 212 -10.69 0.54 3.92
CA ARG A 212 -10.44 1.45 5.05
C ARG A 212 -11.74 1.94 5.64
N ALA A 213 -12.70 2.32 4.79
CA ALA A 213 -14.03 2.74 5.23
C ALA A 213 -14.76 1.61 5.96
N ALA A 214 -14.70 0.37 5.45
CA ALA A 214 -15.29 -0.80 6.09
C ALA A 214 -14.72 -1.06 7.49
N LEU A 215 -13.39 -1.06 7.61
CA LEU A 215 -12.71 -1.31 8.88
C LEU A 215 -12.93 -0.18 9.90
N ASN A 216 -12.94 1.08 9.47
CA ASN A 216 -13.24 2.20 10.36
C ASN A 216 -14.69 2.15 10.87
N ALA A 217 -15.65 1.76 10.00
CA ALA A 217 -17.03 1.59 10.40
C ALA A 217 -17.21 0.43 11.41
N LEU A 218 -16.51 -0.69 11.18
CA LEU A 218 -16.46 -1.80 12.13
C LEU A 218 -15.88 -1.37 13.48
N GLU A 219 -14.74 -0.66 13.47
CA GLU A 219 -14.08 -0.18 14.69
C GLU A 219 -15.02 0.72 15.49
N LEU A 220 -15.67 1.68 14.84
CA LEU A 220 -16.64 2.55 15.50
C LEU A 220 -17.81 1.76 16.08
N ALA A 221 -18.36 0.79 15.35
CA ALA A 221 -19.45 -0.05 15.82
C ALA A 221 -19.05 -0.83 17.10
N VAL A 222 -17.86 -1.43 17.11
CA VAL A 222 -17.34 -2.19 18.26
C VAL A 222 -17.08 -1.29 19.48
N GLN A 223 -16.61 -0.06 19.27
CA GLN A 223 -16.32 0.89 20.36
C GLN A 223 -17.57 1.52 20.98
N THR A 224 -18.70 1.48 20.27
CA THR A 224 -19.93 2.17 20.69
C THR A 224 -21.07 1.21 21.09
N THR A 225 -20.85 -0.09 21.04
CA THR A 225 -21.79 -1.14 21.47
C THR A 225 -21.33 -1.79 22.76
#